data_e95e405d3158b609f285579ac4ef712b
#
_entry.id   e95e405d3158b609f285579ac4ef712b
#
_cell.length_a   1.000
_cell.length_b   1.000
_cell.length_c   1.000
_cell.angle_alpha   90.00
_cell.angle_beta   90.00
_cell.angle_gamma   90.00
#
_symmetry.space_group_name_H-M   'P 1'
#
loop_
_entity.id
_entity.type
_entity.pdbx_description
1 polymer ?
#
loop_
_entity_poly.entity_id
_entity_poly.type
_entity_poly.pdbx_seq_one_letter_code
_entity_poly.pdbx_strand_id
1 'polypeptide(L)'
;DFVNLERDIRSLPAAGADYVHVDVMDGMFVPNITIGIPVVAAISRIAPLPLDVHLMIERPIRYVDAFCKAGSSILTLHVEADTQENTLEALRRIRENGVRAAISVKPNTPAEAVLPFLPLCDLILVMTVEPGFGGQSFLHSTMPKLHQLRQWIDEQNPACELEVDGGVNVETAKICRDNGANVLVAGSAYFKAADPAAFVRAVKA
;
A
#
# COMPACT_ATOMS: atom_id res chain seq x y z
N ASP A 1 -12.89 8.34 -9.47
CA ASP A 1 -14.09 8.09 -10.29
C ASP A 1 -13.76 7.07 -11.39
N PHE A 2 -14.30 5.83 -11.28
CA PHE A 2 -14.01 4.73 -12.22
C PHE A 2 -14.42 5.02 -13.66
N VAL A 3 -15.39 5.91 -13.89
CA VAL A 3 -15.82 6.34 -15.25
C VAL A 3 -14.79 7.28 -15.87
N ASN A 4 -13.96 7.96 -15.06
CA ASN A 4 -12.95 8.92 -15.48
C ASN A 4 -11.55 8.58 -14.95
N LEU A 5 -11.25 7.28 -14.82
CA LEU A 5 -10.04 6.77 -14.16
C LEU A 5 -8.75 7.34 -14.79
N GLU A 6 -8.65 7.39 -16.13
CA GLU A 6 -7.49 7.95 -16.82
C GLU A 6 -7.26 9.42 -16.47
N ARG A 7 -8.30 10.24 -16.48
CA ARG A 7 -8.21 11.66 -16.13
C ARG A 7 -7.67 11.82 -14.71
N ASP A 8 -8.23 11.07 -13.78
CA ASP A 8 -7.89 11.18 -12.36
C ASP A 8 -6.44 10.73 -12.11
N ILE A 9 -5.99 9.64 -12.72
CA ILE A 9 -4.60 9.14 -12.61
C ILE A 9 -3.61 10.14 -13.25
N ARG A 10 -3.92 10.68 -14.43
CA ARG A 10 -3.03 11.65 -15.11
C ARG A 10 -2.90 12.99 -14.38
N SER A 11 -3.81 13.30 -13.45
CA SER A 11 -3.75 14.52 -12.64
C SER A 11 -2.80 14.42 -11.44
N LEU A 12 -2.45 13.22 -11.01
CA LEU A 12 -1.67 12.96 -9.77
C LEU A 12 -0.29 13.63 -9.74
N PRO A 13 0.54 13.60 -10.81
CA PRO A 13 1.86 14.26 -10.79
C PRO A 13 1.78 15.77 -10.59
N ALA A 14 0.79 16.42 -11.21
CA ALA A 14 0.58 17.87 -11.05
C ALA A 14 0.20 18.26 -9.62
N ALA A 15 -0.42 17.35 -8.88
CA ALA A 15 -0.71 17.51 -7.45
C ALA A 15 0.52 17.20 -6.57
N GLY A 16 1.58 16.60 -7.10
CA GLY A 16 2.80 16.25 -6.36
C GLY A 16 2.76 14.89 -5.69
N ALA A 17 1.90 13.96 -6.15
CA ALA A 17 1.93 12.56 -5.72
C ALA A 17 3.18 11.83 -6.25
N ASP A 18 3.61 10.78 -5.56
CA ASP A 18 4.80 10.00 -5.92
C ASP A 18 4.43 8.63 -6.50
N TYR A 19 3.31 8.04 -6.06
CA TYR A 19 2.81 6.72 -6.47
C TYR A 19 1.34 6.78 -6.88
N VAL A 20 0.90 5.77 -7.62
CA VAL A 20 -0.51 5.45 -7.82
C VAL A 20 -0.80 4.20 -7.01
N HIS A 21 -1.46 4.34 -5.87
CA HIS A 21 -1.89 3.20 -5.05
C HIS A 21 -3.13 2.55 -5.63
N VAL A 22 -3.13 1.21 -5.72
CA VAL A 22 -4.17 0.43 -6.39
C VAL A 22 -4.61 -0.74 -5.50
N ASP A 23 -5.80 -0.60 -4.90
CA ASP A 23 -6.40 -1.62 -4.03
C ASP A 23 -7.12 -2.71 -4.82
N VAL A 24 -6.59 -3.93 -4.77
CA VAL A 24 -7.17 -5.13 -5.38
C VAL A 24 -7.81 -6.02 -4.31
N MET A 25 -9.11 -6.26 -4.43
CA MET A 25 -9.90 -7.03 -3.47
C MET A 25 -10.68 -8.14 -4.19
N ASP A 26 -10.73 -9.34 -3.60
CA ASP A 26 -11.29 -10.56 -4.21
C ASP A 26 -12.62 -11.03 -3.61
N GLY A 27 -13.11 -10.34 -2.57
CA GLY A 27 -14.33 -10.76 -1.85
C GLY A 27 -14.13 -11.95 -0.91
N MET A 28 -12.92 -12.51 -0.80
CA MET A 28 -12.58 -13.63 0.09
C MET A 28 -11.75 -13.16 1.28
N PHE A 29 -10.64 -12.46 1.03
CA PHE A 29 -9.80 -11.91 2.09
C PHE A 29 -10.45 -10.70 2.79
N VAL A 30 -11.21 -9.92 2.03
CA VAL A 30 -12.03 -8.80 2.51
C VAL A 30 -13.43 -8.87 1.90
N PRO A 31 -14.50 -8.36 2.58
CA PRO A 31 -15.88 -8.47 2.10
C PRO A 31 -16.22 -7.44 1.00
N ASN A 32 -15.33 -7.27 0.04
CA ASN A 32 -15.48 -6.37 -1.10
C ASN A 32 -14.74 -6.91 -2.32
N ILE A 33 -15.23 -6.57 -3.52
CA ILE A 33 -14.59 -6.87 -4.81
C ILE A 33 -14.35 -5.55 -5.51
N THR A 34 -13.10 -5.28 -5.94
CA THR A 34 -12.77 -4.01 -6.62
C THR A 34 -12.38 -4.23 -8.07
N ILE A 35 -11.10 -4.41 -8.32
CA ILE A 35 -10.51 -4.51 -9.67
C ILE A 35 -9.57 -5.71 -9.73
N GLY A 36 -9.13 -6.06 -10.94
CA GLY A 36 -8.22 -7.18 -11.14
C GLY A 36 -7.13 -6.87 -12.16
N ILE A 37 -6.39 -7.91 -12.53
CA ILE A 37 -5.21 -7.86 -13.41
C ILE A 37 -5.45 -7.04 -14.69
N PRO A 38 -6.58 -7.20 -15.44
CA PRO A 38 -6.81 -6.42 -16.65
C PRO A 38 -6.89 -4.91 -16.42
N VAL A 39 -7.45 -4.49 -15.27
CA VAL A 39 -7.57 -3.07 -14.92
C VAL A 39 -6.20 -2.52 -14.50
N VAL A 40 -5.42 -3.26 -13.69
CA VAL A 40 -4.03 -2.90 -13.35
C VAL A 40 -3.20 -2.74 -14.62
N ALA A 41 -3.29 -3.68 -15.57
CA ALA A 41 -2.61 -3.58 -16.86
C ALA A 41 -3.07 -2.39 -17.72
N ALA A 42 -4.33 -1.99 -17.62
CA ALA A 42 -4.83 -0.79 -18.29
C ALA A 42 -4.28 0.49 -17.64
N ILE A 43 -4.28 0.55 -16.30
CA ILE A 43 -3.72 1.65 -15.52
C ILE A 43 -2.23 1.81 -15.83
N SER A 44 -1.45 0.74 -15.83
CA SER A 44 0.01 0.80 -16.05
C SER A 44 0.40 1.43 -17.39
N ARG A 45 -0.44 1.29 -18.43
CA ARG A 45 -0.20 1.92 -19.74
C ARG A 45 -0.37 3.43 -19.76
N ILE A 46 -1.13 3.98 -18.82
CA ILE A 46 -1.49 5.40 -18.79
C ILE A 46 -0.92 6.15 -17.57
N ALA A 47 -0.51 5.42 -16.54
CA ALA A 47 -0.01 6.00 -15.29
C ALA A 47 1.35 6.67 -15.51
N PRO A 48 1.49 7.96 -15.17
CA PRO A 48 2.76 8.68 -15.27
C PRO A 48 3.66 8.45 -14.04
N LEU A 49 3.18 7.76 -13.01
CA LEU A 49 3.85 7.44 -11.77
C LEU A 49 3.92 5.92 -11.56
N PRO A 50 4.87 5.42 -10.75
CA PRO A 50 4.94 4.01 -10.40
C PRO A 50 3.65 3.51 -9.76
N LEU A 51 3.24 2.27 -10.12
CA LEU A 51 2.08 1.62 -9.51
C LEU A 51 2.49 0.88 -8.23
N ASP A 52 1.87 1.25 -7.14
CA ASP A 52 1.90 0.56 -5.87
C ASP A 52 0.62 -0.28 -5.75
N VAL A 53 0.74 -1.59 -5.99
CA VAL A 53 -0.41 -2.49 -6.08
C VAL A 53 -0.56 -3.29 -4.80
N HIS A 54 -1.64 -3.04 -4.07
CA HIS A 54 -1.94 -3.64 -2.78
C HIS A 54 -2.98 -4.77 -2.95
N LEU A 55 -2.56 -6.01 -2.67
CA LEU A 55 -3.38 -7.20 -2.82
C LEU A 55 -4.07 -7.60 -1.51
N MET A 56 -5.32 -7.24 -1.39
CA MET A 56 -6.24 -7.73 -0.35
C MET A 56 -7.00 -8.96 -0.88
N ILE A 57 -6.24 -10.03 -1.20
CA ILE A 57 -6.76 -11.26 -1.80
C ILE A 57 -6.26 -12.49 -1.03
N GLU A 58 -7.07 -13.53 -1.00
CA GLU A 58 -6.71 -14.80 -0.39
C GLU A 58 -5.68 -15.54 -1.26
N ARG A 59 -4.62 -16.08 -0.63
CA ARG A 59 -3.53 -16.84 -1.27
C ARG A 59 -2.94 -16.12 -2.49
N PRO A 60 -2.35 -14.93 -2.32
CA PRO A 60 -1.86 -14.07 -3.40
C PRO A 60 -0.75 -14.71 -4.24
N ILE A 61 -0.02 -15.69 -3.71
CA ILE A 61 1.04 -16.41 -4.44
C ILE A 61 0.57 -16.93 -5.82
N ARG A 62 -0.72 -17.23 -5.97
CA ARG A 62 -1.32 -17.71 -7.23
C ARG A 62 -1.26 -16.66 -8.36
N TYR A 63 -1.17 -15.38 -8.01
CA TYR A 63 -1.34 -14.26 -8.95
C TYR A 63 -0.13 -13.33 -9.04
N VAL A 64 0.92 -13.56 -8.24
CA VAL A 64 2.12 -12.71 -8.18
C VAL A 64 2.68 -12.39 -9.57
N ASP A 65 3.00 -13.42 -10.38
CA ASP A 65 3.60 -13.21 -11.70
C ASP A 65 2.67 -12.44 -12.65
N ALA A 66 1.36 -12.66 -12.51
CA ALA A 66 0.38 -11.98 -13.35
C ALA A 66 0.27 -10.48 -13.01
N PHE A 67 0.32 -10.11 -11.72
CA PHE A 67 0.34 -8.71 -11.29
C PHE A 67 1.67 -8.03 -11.61
N CYS A 68 2.80 -8.72 -11.45
CA CYS A 68 4.09 -8.19 -11.89
C CYS A 68 4.09 -7.87 -13.39
N LYS A 69 3.62 -8.80 -14.23
CA LYS A 69 3.48 -8.62 -15.69
C LYS A 69 2.46 -7.54 -16.07
N ALA A 70 1.46 -7.30 -15.23
CA ALA A 70 0.49 -6.23 -15.44
C ALA A 70 1.07 -4.82 -15.26
N GLY A 71 2.29 -4.69 -14.73
CA GLY A 71 3.01 -3.43 -14.60
C GLY A 71 3.04 -2.85 -13.19
N SER A 72 2.88 -3.70 -12.15
CA SER A 72 3.15 -3.29 -10.78
C SER A 72 4.61 -2.85 -10.63
N SER A 73 4.85 -1.72 -10.00
CA SER A 73 6.20 -1.25 -9.60
C SER A 73 6.54 -1.71 -8.19
N ILE A 74 5.51 -1.76 -7.34
CA ILE A 74 5.52 -2.32 -6.00
C ILE A 74 4.35 -3.30 -5.94
N LEU A 75 4.52 -4.46 -5.30
CA LEU A 75 3.45 -5.43 -5.09
C LEU A 75 3.41 -5.83 -3.62
N THR A 76 2.31 -5.44 -2.95
CA THR A 76 2.10 -5.60 -1.52
C THR A 76 1.16 -6.76 -1.22
N LEU A 77 1.60 -7.69 -0.36
CA LEU A 77 0.84 -8.85 0.08
C LEU A 77 0.53 -8.74 1.59
N HIS A 78 -0.60 -9.26 2.04
CA HIS A 78 -0.89 -9.34 3.47
C HIS A 78 -0.23 -10.56 4.14
N VAL A 79 0.35 -10.37 5.33
CA VAL A 79 0.91 -11.47 6.15
C VAL A 79 -0.18 -12.50 6.51
N GLU A 80 -1.43 -12.07 6.60
CA GLU A 80 -2.59 -12.88 6.99
C GLU A 80 -3.22 -13.62 5.81
N ALA A 81 -2.79 -13.34 4.57
CA ALA A 81 -3.46 -13.83 3.36
C ALA A 81 -3.03 -15.23 2.92
N ASP A 82 -1.89 -15.72 3.42
CA ASP A 82 -1.33 -17.04 3.09
C ASP A 82 -0.45 -17.57 4.23
N THR A 83 0.10 -18.76 4.07
CA THR A 83 1.11 -19.29 4.99
C THR A 83 2.42 -18.50 4.90
N GLN A 84 3.22 -18.51 5.97
CA GLN A 84 4.53 -17.85 5.97
C GLN A 84 5.43 -18.35 4.84
N GLU A 85 5.44 -19.66 4.57
CA GLU A 85 6.24 -20.27 3.50
C GLU A 85 5.82 -19.75 2.12
N ASN A 86 4.52 -19.74 1.82
CA ASN A 86 3.98 -19.21 0.56
C ASN A 86 4.25 -17.72 0.41
N THR A 87 4.15 -16.95 1.50
CA THR A 87 4.42 -15.50 1.47
C THR A 87 5.89 -15.21 1.21
N LEU A 88 6.83 -15.95 1.84
CA LEU A 88 8.27 -15.83 1.56
C LEU A 88 8.59 -16.16 0.11
N GLU A 89 8.00 -17.23 -0.42
CA GLU A 89 8.18 -17.60 -1.82
C GLU A 89 7.58 -16.56 -2.77
N ALA A 90 6.40 -16.02 -2.45
CA ALA A 90 5.77 -14.96 -3.22
C ALA A 90 6.64 -13.69 -3.28
N LEU A 91 7.24 -13.26 -2.16
CA LEU A 91 8.14 -12.11 -2.10
C LEU A 91 9.41 -12.33 -2.96
N ARG A 92 10.00 -13.55 -2.96
CA ARG A 92 11.13 -13.88 -3.85
C ARG A 92 10.73 -13.75 -5.31
N ARG A 93 9.58 -14.32 -5.70
CA ARG A 93 9.07 -14.25 -7.08
C ARG A 93 8.78 -12.82 -7.52
N ILE A 94 8.26 -11.96 -6.64
CA ILE A 94 8.09 -10.53 -6.93
C ILE A 94 9.43 -9.90 -7.29
N ARG A 95 10.46 -10.12 -6.48
CA ARG A 95 11.82 -9.59 -6.71
C ARG A 95 12.47 -10.16 -7.97
N GLU A 96 12.29 -11.44 -8.26
CA GLU A 96 12.77 -12.09 -9.49
C GLU A 96 12.14 -11.50 -10.76
N ASN A 97 10.89 -11.01 -10.67
CA ASN A 97 10.23 -10.26 -11.73
C ASN A 97 10.70 -8.79 -11.83
N GLY A 98 11.67 -8.35 -11.01
CA GLY A 98 12.18 -6.97 -11.00
C GLY A 98 11.21 -5.95 -10.37
N VAL A 99 10.23 -6.41 -9.60
CA VAL A 99 9.23 -5.59 -8.89
C VAL A 99 9.65 -5.46 -7.42
N ARG A 100 9.39 -4.32 -6.81
CA ARG A 100 9.62 -4.11 -5.37
C ARG A 100 8.64 -4.96 -4.58
N ALA A 101 9.18 -5.77 -3.64
CA ALA A 101 8.39 -6.67 -2.83
C ALA A 101 7.95 -5.97 -1.53
N ALA A 102 6.67 -6.08 -1.19
CA ALA A 102 6.12 -5.44 -0.01
C ALA A 102 5.17 -6.35 0.77
N ILE A 103 5.06 -6.08 2.08
CA ILE A 103 4.17 -6.82 2.99
C ILE A 103 3.26 -5.85 3.73
N SER A 104 2.01 -6.23 3.91
CA SER A 104 1.02 -5.48 4.69
C SER A 104 0.62 -6.22 5.95
N VAL A 105 0.24 -5.47 6.99
CA VAL A 105 -0.25 -6.00 8.26
C VAL A 105 -1.52 -5.30 8.71
N LYS A 106 -2.55 -6.08 9.07
CA LYS A 106 -3.84 -5.58 9.57
C LYS A 106 -3.70 -4.87 10.93
N PRO A 107 -4.68 -4.03 11.32
CA PRO A 107 -4.61 -3.27 12.59
C PRO A 107 -4.41 -4.16 13.81
N ASN A 108 -5.07 -5.31 13.88
CA ASN A 108 -5.03 -6.21 15.03
C ASN A 108 -3.88 -7.24 14.99
N THR A 109 -3.15 -7.35 13.88
CA THR A 109 -1.99 -8.24 13.76
C THR A 109 -0.77 -7.57 14.40
N PRO A 110 -0.02 -8.25 15.27
CA PRO A 110 1.14 -7.66 15.94
C PRO A 110 2.28 -7.37 14.96
N ALA A 111 3.14 -6.39 15.29
CA ALA A 111 4.27 -5.97 14.45
C ALA A 111 5.23 -7.14 14.16
N GLU A 112 5.41 -8.04 15.12
CA GLU A 112 6.29 -9.20 15.04
C GLU A 112 5.98 -10.13 13.85
N ALA A 113 4.74 -10.12 13.38
CA ALA A 113 4.32 -10.90 12.20
C ALA A 113 5.09 -10.50 10.93
N VAL A 114 5.67 -9.29 10.89
CA VAL A 114 6.44 -8.79 9.74
C VAL A 114 7.89 -9.29 9.75
N LEU A 115 8.45 -9.60 10.93
CA LEU A 115 9.89 -9.91 11.10
C LEU A 115 10.42 -10.99 10.15
N PRO A 116 9.72 -12.11 9.89
CA PRO A 116 10.20 -13.13 8.98
C PRO A 116 10.41 -12.65 7.53
N PHE A 117 9.71 -11.56 7.15
CA PHE A 117 9.65 -11.05 5.80
C PHE A 117 10.53 -9.81 5.59
N LEU A 118 10.85 -9.08 6.67
CA LEU A 118 11.56 -7.80 6.62
C LEU A 118 12.83 -7.81 5.76
N PRO A 119 13.69 -8.86 5.76
CA PRO A 119 14.89 -8.89 4.91
C PRO A 119 14.61 -8.93 3.41
N LEU A 120 13.38 -9.30 2.99
CA LEU A 120 12.98 -9.39 1.59
C LEU A 120 12.14 -8.19 1.13
N CYS A 121 11.72 -7.31 2.08
CA CYS A 121 10.80 -6.23 1.78
C CYS A 121 11.53 -4.95 1.36
N ASP A 122 11.00 -4.32 0.33
CA ASP A 122 11.37 -2.96 -0.09
C ASP A 122 10.39 -1.91 0.48
N LEU A 123 9.23 -2.39 1.00
CA LEU A 123 8.21 -1.58 1.66
C LEU A 123 7.40 -2.43 2.64
N ILE A 124 7.02 -1.85 3.78
CA ILE A 124 6.06 -2.40 4.73
C ILE A 124 4.87 -1.46 4.84
N LEU A 125 3.66 -1.99 4.66
CA LEU A 125 2.40 -1.27 4.77
C LEU A 125 1.71 -1.61 6.10
N VAL A 126 1.42 -0.60 6.90
CA VAL A 126 0.57 -0.72 8.11
C VAL A 126 -0.84 -0.24 7.78
N MET A 127 -1.82 -1.13 7.87
CA MET A 127 -3.21 -0.72 7.78
C MET A 127 -3.61 0.08 9.02
N THR A 128 -4.13 1.28 8.81
CA THR A 128 -4.65 2.17 9.87
C THR A 128 -6.17 2.23 9.89
N VAL A 129 -6.80 1.33 9.14
CA VAL A 129 -8.21 0.95 9.16
C VAL A 129 -8.33 -0.55 8.92
N GLU A 130 -9.49 -1.17 9.15
CA GLU A 130 -9.72 -2.53 8.67
C GLU A 130 -9.78 -2.52 7.12
N PRO A 131 -9.01 -3.39 6.43
CA PRO A 131 -9.02 -3.44 4.98
C PRO A 131 -10.39 -3.84 4.41
N GLY A 132 -10.76 -3.32 3.23
CA GLY A 132 -11.98 -3.66 2.53
C GLY A 132 -12.83 -2.48 2.07
N PHE A 133 -12.83 -1.36 2.78
CA PHE A 133 -13.63 -0.18 2.42
C PHE A 133 -12.86 1.12 2.63
N GLY A 134 -13.02 2.05 1.71
CA GLY A 134 -12.47 3.41 1.86
C GLY A 134 -13.30 4.29 2.80
N GLY A 135 -12.69 5.40 3.25
CA GLY A 135 -13.37 6.45 4.02
C GLY A 135 -13.67 6.11 5.48
N GLN A 136 -13.01 5.11 6.03
CA GLN A 136 -13.11 4.72 7.44
C GLN A 136 -12.35 5.69 8.35
N SER A 137 -12.69 5.68 9.66
CA SER A 137 -11.98 6.45 10.68
C SER A 137 -10.62 5.86 10.98
N PHE A 138 -9.60 6.72 11.08
CA PHE A 138 -8.23 6.36 11.41
C PHE A 138 -8.10 5.68 12.78
N LEU A 139 -7.35 4.61 12.86
CA LEU A 139 -7.11 3.83 14.09
C LEU A 139 -5.78 4.25 14.74
N HIS A 140 -5.83 5.17 15.70
CA HIS A 140 -4.66 5.63 16.46
C HIS A 140 -3.95 4.50 17.23
N SER A 141 -4.63 3.40 17.52
CA SER A 141 -4.07 2.22 18.18
C SER A 141 -2.98 1.53 17.39
N THR A 142 -2.82 1.82 16.09
CA THR A 142 -1.76 1.26 15.23
C THR A 142 -0.44 2.02 15.33
N MET A 143 -0.39 3.19 15.95
CA MET A 143 0.82 4.02 16.03
C MET A 143 1.99 3.36 16.79
N PRO A 144 1.79 2.66 17.91
CA PRO A 144 2.89 1.92 18.56
C PRO A 144 3.52 0.87 17.64
N LYS A 145 2.68 0.17 16.83
CA LYS A 145 3.16 -0.78 15.81
C LYS A 145 4.01 -0.07 14.75
N LEU A 146 3.53 1.07 14.24
CA LEU A 146 4.26 1.85 13.24
C LEU A 146 5.63 2.27 13.74
N HIS A 147 5.70 2.81 14.96
CA HIS A 147 6.95 3.20 15.62
C HIS A 147 7.91 2.02 15.78
N GLN A 148 7.42 0.87 16.22
CA GLN A 148 8.22 -0.34 16.39
C GLN A 148 8.77 -0.87 15.06
N LEU A 149 7.95 -0.88 14.00
CA LEU A 149 8.40 -1.27 12.65
C LEU A 149 9.47 -0.33 12.13
N ARG A 150 9.37 1.00 12.37
CA ARG A 150 10.41 1.95 11.99
C ARG A 150 11.75 1.63 12.65
N GLN A 151 11.75 1.30 13.95
CA GLN A 151 12.98 0.90 14.67
C GLN A 151 13.63 -0.34 14.02
N TRP A 152 12.86 -1.38 13.76
CA TRP A 152 13.39 -2.59 13.13
C TRP A 152 13.88 -2.36 11.69
N ILE A 153 13.19 -1.52 10.93
CA ILE A 153 13.61 -1.14 9.58
C ILE A 153 14.97 -0.41 9.64
N ASP A 154 15.11 0.56 10.53
CA ASP A 154 16.36 1.32 10.69
C ASP A 154 17.54 0.42 11.08
N GLU A 155 17.29 -0.61 11.90
CA GLU A 155 18.30 -1.56 12.36
C GLU A 155 18.66 -2.64 11.32
N GLN A 156 17.68 -3.17 10.58
CA GLN A 156 17.83 -4.40 9.81
C GLN A 156 17.73 -4.21 8.29
N ASN A 157 16.99 -3.21 7.83
CA ASN A 157 16.75 -2.94 6.40
C ASN A 157 16.44 -1.45 6.15
N PRO A 158 17.41 -0.54 6.36
CA PRO A 158 17.18 0.91 6.36
C PRO A 158 16.72 1.48 5.00
N ALA A 159 16.81 0.70 3.93
CA ALA A 159 16.28 1.08 2.61
C ALA A 159 14.78 0.79 2.45
N CYS A 160 14.18 0.03 3.37
CA CYS A 160 12.77 -0.31 3.31
C CYS A 160 11.90 0.89 3.68
N GLU A 161 10.91 1.18 2.85
CA GLU A 161 9.91 2.22 3.12
C GLU A 161 8.87 1.70 4.13
N LEU A 162 8.29 2.64 4.90
CA LEU A 162 7.21 2.36 5.84
C LEU A 162 5.98 3.16 5.46
N GLU A 163 4.98 2.45 4.98
CA GLU A 163 3.74 3.00 4.44
C GLU A 163 2.59 2.85 5.42
N VAL A 164 1.63 3.77 5.32
CA VAL A 164 0.33 3.67 6.00
C VAL A 164 -0.80 3.84 5.00
N ASP A 165 -1.85 3.03 5.15
CA ASP A 165 -3.09 3.15 4.41
C ASP A 165 -4.29 3.08 5.36
N GLY A 166 -5.20 4.07 5.19
CA GLY A 166 -6.47 4.16 5.89
C GLY A 166 -6.65 5.42 6.72
N GLY A 167 -7.66 6.22 6.38
CA GLY A 167 -8.03 7.41 7.15
C GLY A 167 -7.00 8.55 7.13
N VAL A 168 -6.06 8.54 6.17
CA VAL A 168 -5.02 9.56 6.06
C VAL A 168 -5.61 10.88 5.57
N ASN A 169 -5.38 11.93 6.34
CA ASN A 169 -5.68 13.33 6.05
C ASN A 169 -4.52 14.21 6.58
N VAL A 170 -4.64 15.54 6.51
CA VAL A 170 -3.56 16.45 6.93
C VAL A 170 -3.15 16.25 8.40
N GLU A 171 -4.12 16.02 9.29
CA GLU A 171 -3.87 15.82 10.72
C GLU A 171 -3.23 14.46 11.00
N THR A 172 -3.84 13.37 10.49
CA THR A 172 -3.35 12.01 10.72
C THR A 172 -2.03 11.74 9.99
N ALA A 173 -1.76 12.40 8.86
CA ALA A 173 -0.48 12.34 8.15
C ALA A 173 0.70 12.75 9.05
N LYS A 174 0.53 13.87 9.79
CA LYS A 174 1.55 14.30 10.74
C LYS A 174 1.80 13.24 11.82
N ILE A 175 0.72 12.67 12.38
CA ILE A 175 0.82 11.62 13.39
C ILE A 175 1.58 10.40 12.84
N CYS A 176 1.29 9.97 11.60
CA CYS A 176 1.99 8.87 10.96
C CYS A 176 3.49 9.15 10.77
N ARG A 177 3.85 10.35 10.26
CA ARG A 177 5.26 10.74 10.09
C ARG A 177 6.02 10.80 11.42
N ASP A 178 5.39 11.38 12.46
CA ASP A 178 5.97 11.45 13.81
C ASP A 178 6.24 10.04 14.41
N ASN A 179 5.54 9.01 13.90
CA ASN A 179 5.74 7.61 14.26
C ASN A 179 6.56 6.80 13.23
N GLY A 180 7.16 7.47 12.24
CA GLY A 180 8.16 6.88 11.35
C GLY A 180 7.69 6.49 9.96
N ALA A 181 6.43 6.74 9.58
CA ALA A 181 5.98 6.54 8.20
C ALA A 181 6.66 7.53 7.25
N ASN A 182 7.06 7.06 6.08
CA ASN A 182 7.60 7.89 5.00
C ASN A 182 6.81 7.76 3.69
N VAL A 183 5.82 6.86 3.63
CA VAL A 183 4.86 6.76 2.53
C VAL A 183 3.44 6.82 3.11
N LEU A 184 2.56 7.61 2.49
CA LEU A 184 1.21 7.91 2.99
C LEU A 184 0.18 7.73 1.87
N VAL A 185 -0.75 6.78 2.05
CA VAL A 185 -1.85 6.56 1.11
C VAL A 185 -3.05 7.41 1.51
N ALA A 186 -3.45 8.33 0.65
CA ALA A 186 -4.59 9.21 0.85
C ALA A 186 -5.59 9.09 -0.29
N GLY A 187 -6.64 8.31 -0.12
CA GLY A 187 -7.70 8.10 -1.10
C GLY A 187 -8.79 9.17 -1.00
N SER A 188 -9.81 8.92 -0.18
CA SER A 188 -11.01 9.76 -0.10
C SER A 188 -10.74 11.22 0.28
N ALA A 189 -9.74 11.49 1.11
CA ALA A 189 -9.36 12.84 1.51
C ALA A 189 -8.76 13.62 0.32
N TYR A 190 -7.89 12.98 -0.47
CA TYR A 190 -7.31 13.56 -1.68
C TYR A 190 -8.38 13.89 -2.73
N PHE A 191 -9.22 12.93 -3.10
CA PHE A 191 -10.23 13.12 -4.16
C PHE A 191 -11.39 14.05 -3.77
N LYS A 192 -11.56 14.35 -2.47
CA LYS A 192 -12.52 15.34 -1.97
C LYS A 192 -11.92 16.72 -1.72
N ALA A 193 -10.59 16.86 -1.84
CA ALA A 193 -9.92 18.12 -1.63
C ALA A 193 -10.31 19.17 -2.68
N ALA A 194 -10.61 20.38 -2.26
CA ALA A 194 -10.88 21.49 -3.19
C ALA A 194 -9.63 21.91 -3.98
N ASP A 195 -8.45 21.78 -3.37
CA ASP A 195 -7.12 21.94 -4.00
C ASP A 195 -6.27 20.72 -3.68
N PRO A 196 -6.21 19.71 -4.58
CA PRO A 196 -5.41 18.50 -4.37
C PRO A 196 -3.91 18.78 -4.19
N ALA A 197 -3.36 19.79 -4.87
CA ALA A 197 -1.94 20.10 -4.75
C ALA A 197 -1.61 20.73 -3.38
N ALA A 198 -2.48 21.61 -2.85
CA ALA A 198 -2.34 22.13 -1.49
C ALA A 198 -2.49 21.00 -0.45
N PHE A 199 -3.42 20.06 -0.67
CA PHE A 199 -3.59 18.89 0.18
C PHE A 199 -2.31 18.03 0.23
N VAL A 200 -1.72 17.67 -0.92
CA VAL A 200 -0.50 16.87 -0.98
C VAL A 200 0.67 17.58 -0.29
N ARG A 201 0.84 18.89 -0.54
CA ARG A 201 1.87 19.68 0.19
C ARG A 201 1.68 19.62 1.71
N ALA A 202 0.44 19.76 2.19
CA ALA A 202 0.14 19.72 3.63
C ALA A 202 0.35 18.32 4.23
N VAL A 203 0.05 17.25 3.49
CA VAL A 203 0.30 15.87 3.91
C VAL A 203 1.80 15.56 3.98
N LYS A 204 2.62 16.15 3.10
CA LYS A 204 4.07 15.97 3.06
C LYS A 204 4.84 16.87 4.05
N ALA A 205 4.25 17.97 4.54
CA ALA A 205 4.86 18.92 5.46
C ALA A 205 4.97 18.39 6.90
#